data_b9cd0498a7da6b6958ddcd530d51a70d
#
_entry.id   b9cd0498a7da6b6958ddcd530d51a70d
#
_cell.length_a   1.000
_cell.length_b   1.000
_cell.length_c   1.000
_cell.angle_alpha   90.00
_cell.angle_beta   90.00
_cell.angle_gamma   90.00
#
_symmetry.space_group_name_H-M   'P 1'
#
loop_
_entity.id
_entity.type
_entity.pdbx_description
1 polymer ?
#
loop_
_entity_poly.entity_id
_entity_poly.type
_entity_poly.pdbx_seq_one_letter_code
_entity_poly.pdbx_strand_id
1 'polypeptide(L)' 'MKKRTVNVLGTKYTLVEATPKEDEKLKLGIDGYCDSSVHLCVVDTMECDDLDAKQKLPEYKKQVTRHELIHAFLHES' A
#
# COMPACT_ATOMS: atom_id res chain seq x y z
N MET A 1 12.34 0.03 2.64
CA MET A 1 11.17 -0.56 1.95
C MET A 1 10.86 -1.92 2.55
N LYS A 2 9.63 -2.10 3.02
CA LYS A 2 9.19 -3.38 3.59
C LYS A 2 8.34 -4.13 2.58
N LYS A 3 8.55 -5.44 2.50
CA LYS A 3 7.76 -6.32 1.62
C LYS A 3 7.20 -7.47 2.41
N ARG A 4 5.97 -7.86 2.10
CA ARG A 4 5.36 -9.08 2.64
C ARG A 4 4.44 -9.69 1.60
N THR A 5 4.22 -10.99 1.72
CA THR A 5 3.33 -11.73 0.82
C THR A 5 1.95 -11.83 1.45
N VAL A 6 0.91 -11.59 0.66
CA VAL A 6 -0.48 -11.70 1.07
C VAL A 6 -1.18 -12.64 0.09
N ASN A 7 -1.95 -13.59 0.61
CA ASN A 7 -2.76 -14.48 -0.22
C ASN A 7 -4.12 -13.85 -0.48
N VAL A 8 -4.45 -13.66 -1.76
CA VAL A 8 -5.73 -13.10 -2.18
C VAL A 8 -6.44 -14.16 -3.04
N LEU A 9 -7.39 -14.85 -2.44
CA LEU A 9 -8.16 -15.93 -3.11
C LEU A 9 -7.27 -16.97 -3.83
N GLY A 10 -6.18 -17.37 -3.16
CA GLY A 10 -5.25 -18.35 -3.71
C GLY A 10 -4.12 -17.78 -4.54
N THR A 11 -4.15 -16.50 -4.87
CA THR A 11 -3.09 -15.82 -5.62
C THR A 11 -2.21 -15.04 -4.66
N LYS A 12 -0.90 -15.23 -4.77
CA LYS A 12 0.06 -14.51 -3.92
C LYS A 12 0.30 -13.11 -4.47
N TYR A 13 0.07 -12.11 -3.64
CA TYR A 13 0.38 -10.71 -3.92
C TYR A 13 1.55 -10.27 -3.05
N THR A 14 2.40 -9.40 -3.58
CA THR A 14 3.43 -8.73 -2.80
C THR A 14 2.88 -7.39 -2.33
N LEU A 15 2.86 -7.18 -1.02
CA LEU A 15 2.50 -5.90 -0.42
C LEU A 15 3.79 -5.17 -0.05
N VAL A 16 4.01 -4.01 -0.63
CA VAL A 16 5.23 -3.21 -0.44
C VAL A 16 4.88 -1.92 0.26
N GLU A 17 5.62 -1.60 1.32
CA GLU A 17 5.59 -0.29 1.94
C GLU A 17 6.81 0.48 1.45
N ALA A 18 6.58 1.60 0.76
CA ALA A 18 7.64 2.39 0.15
C ALA A 18 7.44 3.88 0.44
N THR A 19 8.49 4.67 0.28
CA THR A 19 8.40 6.13 0.36
C THR A 19 8.24 6.71 -1.04
N PRO A 20 7.76 7.97 -1.18
CA PRO A 20 7.73 8.63 -2.48
C PRO A 20 9.09 8.74 -3.16
N LYS A 21 10.18 8.69 -2.39
CA LYS A 21 11.53 8.68 -2.95
C LYS A 21 11.88 7.36 -3.61
N GLU A 22 11.30 6.26 -3.13
CA GLU A 22 11.57 4.91 -3.61
C GLU A 22 10.66 4.52 -4.76
N ASP A 23 9.47 5.13 -4.86
CA ASP A 23 8.47 4.77 -5.85
C ASP A 23 7.93 6.02 -6.56
N GLU A 24 8.10 6.10 -7.87
CA GLU A 24 7.72 7.26 -8.66
C GLU A 24 6.23 7.53 -8.66
N LYS A 25 5.40 6.48 -8.61
CA LYS A 25 3.95 6.65 -8.56
C LYS A 25 3.49 7.33 -7.29
N LEU A 26 4.16 7.06 -6.17
CA LEU A 26 3.85 7.72 -4.90
C LEU A 26 4.22 9.20 -4.92
N LYS A 27 5.19 9.60 -5.74
CA LYS A 27 5.55 11.02 -5.91
C LYS A 27 4.43 11.84 -6.51
N LEU A 28 3.47 11.21 -7.17
CA LEU A 28 2.32 11.90 -7.75
C LEU A 28 1.24 12.26 -6.73
N GLY A 29 1.51 12.01 -5.45
CA GLY A 29 0.59 12.36 -4.35
C GLY A 29 -0.46 11.31 -4.05
N ILE A 30 -0.32 10.11 -4.58
CA ILE A 30 -1.22 8.98 -4.24
C ILE A 30 -0.67 8.25 -3.01
N ASP A 31 -1.56 7.73 -2.18
CA ASP A 31 -1.20 7.03 -0.94
C ASP A 31 -0.89 5.55 -1.16
N GLY A 32 -1.31 5.00 -2.27
CA GLY A 32 -1.06 3.61 -2.62
C GLY A 32 -1.65 3.26 -3.97
N TYR A 33 -1.29 2.10 -4.49
CA TYR A 33 -1.85 1.58 -5.72
C TYR A 33 -1.73 0.06 -5.76
N CYS A 34 -2.48 -0.56 -6.66
CA CYS A 34 -2.42 -2.00 -6.89
C CYS A 34 -2.22 -2.27 -8.37
N ASP A 35 -1.21 -3.07 -8.69
CA ASP A 35 -0.94 -3.52 -10.06
C ASP A 35 -1.21 -5.02 -10.13
N SER A 36 -2.38 -5.38 -10.64
CA SER A 36 -2.83 -6.77 -10.71
C SER A 36 -2.06 -7.59 -11.74
N SER A 37 -1.46 -6.94 -12.73
CA SER A 37 -0.71 -7.64 -13.78
C SER A 37 0.55 -8.31 -13.23
N VAL A 38 1.12 -7.78 -12.15
CA VAL A 38 2.30 -8.33 -11.48
C VAL A 38 2.00 -8.72 -10.04
N HIS A 39 0.73 -8.75 -9.63
CA HIS A 39 0.28 -9.10 -8.29
C HIS A 39 1.01 -8.29 -7.22
N LEU A 40 0.98 -6.97 -7.36
CA LEU A 40 1.71 -6.05 -6.51
C LEU A 40 0.77 -4.98 -5.94
N CYS A 41 0.83 -4.78 -4.63
CA CYS A 41 0.19 -3.64 -3.97
C CYS A 41 1.27 -2.81 -3.29
N VAL A 42 1.25 -1.50 -3.50
CA VAL A 42 2.23 -0.58 -2.91
C VAL A 42 1.49 0.44 -2.06
N VAL A 43 1.99 0.67 -0.86
CA VAL A 43 1.43 1.64 0.09
C VAL A 43 2.54 2.56 0.56
N ASP A 44 2.24 3.87 0.63
CA ASP A 44 3.16 4.87 1.17
C ASP A 44 3.37 4.61 2.67
N THR A 45 4.62 4.63 3.13
CA THR A 45 4.94 4.50 4.56
C THR A 45 4.39 5.65 5.39
N MET A 46 4.07 6.76 4.74
CA MET A 46 3.46 7.94 5.38
C MET A 46 4.29 8.49 6.52
N GLU A 47 5.60 8.60 6.31
CA GLU A 47 6.49 9.22 7.28
C GLU A 47 6.18 10.71 7.43
N CYS A 48 6.11 11.19 8.66
CA CYS A 48 5.76 12.56 8.96
C CYS A 48 6.44 13.01 10.25
N ASP A 49 6.91 14.27 10.29
CA ASP A 49 7.54 14.84 11.48
C ASP A 49 6.54 15.47 12.44
N ASP A 50 5.29 15.70 12.01
CA ASP A 50 4.23 16.23 12.84
C ASP A 50 3.75 15.18 13.84
N LEU A 51 3.79 15.50 15.13
CA LEU A 51 3.44 14.55 16.19
C LEU A 51 1.97 14.14 16.14
N ASP A 52 1.05 15.09 15.90
CA ASP A 52 -0.37 14.78 15.80
C ASP A 52 -0.67 13.92 14.58
N ALA A 53 -0.03 14.23 13.45
CA ALA A 53 -0.16 13.44 12.24
C ALA A 53 0.37 12.02 12.46
N LYS A 54 1.52 11.88 13.17
CA LYS A 54 2.07 10.56 13.47
C LYS A 54 1.12 9.68 14.27
N GLN A 55 0.30 10.26 15.14
CA GLN A 55 -0.67 9.51 15.93
C GLN A 55 -1.83 8.99 15.08
N LYS A 56 -2.20 9.70 14.03
CA LYS A 56 -3.33 9.36 13.14
C LYS A 56 -2.91 8.52 11.94
N LEU A 57 -1.66 8.64 11.49
CA LEU A 57 -1.17 7.97 10.29
C LEU A 57 -1.25 6.43 10.34
N PRO A 58 -1.01 5.74 11.47
CA PRO A 58 -1.15 4.29 11.50
C PRO A 58 -2.55 3.81 11.13
N GLU A 59 -3.60 4.50 11.59
CA GLU A 59 -4.98 4.17 11.23
C GLU A 59 -5.25 4.44 9.74
N TYR A 60 -4.82 5.58 9.25
CA TYR A 60 -4.97 5.94 7.85
C TYR A 60 -4.23 4.97 6.94
N LYS A 61 -3.00 4.59 7.30
CA LYS A 61 -2.22 3.62 6.57
C LYS A 61 -2.92 2.26 6.49
N LYS A 62 -3.56 1.83 7.58
CA LYS A 62 -4.35 0.60 7.57
C LYS A 62 -5.52 0.70 6.60
N GLN A 63 -6.19 1.84 6.54
CA GLN A 63 -7.30 2.06 5.61
C GLN A 63 -6.83 1.99 4.16
N VAL A 64 -5.70 2.62 3.84
CA VAL A 64 -5.13 2.59 2.50
C VAL A 64 -4.72 1.16 2.13
N THR A 65 -4.09 0.45 3.05
CA THR A 65 -3.70 -0.95 2.82
C THR A 65 -4.91 -1.82 2.53
N ARG A 66 -5.99 -1.70 3.31
CA ARG A 66 -7.24 -2.43 3.07
C ARG A 66 -7.83 -2.09 1.71
N HIS A 67 -7.79 -0.83 1.34
CA HIS A 67 -8.33 -0.36 0.06
C HIS A 67 -7.60 -1.04 -1.11
N GLU A 68 -6.26 -1.10 -1.09
CA GLU A 68 -5.49 -1.74 -2.13
C GLU A 68 -5.69 -3.26 -2.14
N LEU A 69 -5.81 -3.89 -0.98
CA LEU A 69 -6.12 -5.32 -0.90
C LEU A 69 -7.53 -5.65 -1.42
N ILE A 70 -8.49 -4.74 -1.25
CA ILE A 70 -9.82 -4.89 -1.82
C ILE A 70 -9.75 -4.87 -3.35
N HIS A 71 -8.95 -3.99 -3.94
CA HIS A 71 -8.75 -3.98 -5.39
C HIS A 71 -8.18 -5.32 -5.87
N ALA A 72 -7.19 -5.86 -5.17
CA ALA A 72 -6.61 -7.16 -5.49
C ALA A 72 -7.66 -8.27 -5.38
N PHE A 73 -8.46 -8.26 -4.32
CA PHE A 73 -9.53 -9.23 -4.10
C PHE A 73 -10.56 -9.18 -5.24
N LEU A 74 -11.01 -7.98 -5.63
CA LEU A 74 -11.99 -7.81 -6.69
C LEU A 74 -11.44 -8.26 -8.05
N HIS A 75 -10.16 -8.07 -8.30
CA HIS A 75 -9.52 -8.54 -9.52
C HIS A 75 -9.50 -10.07 -9.58
N GLU A 76 -9.20 -10.74 -8.46
CA GLU A 76 -9.10 -12.21 -8.39
C GLU A 76 -10.47 -12.91 -8.31
N SER A 77 -11.51 -12.21 -7.93
CA SER A 77 -12.86 -12.80 -7.81
C SER A 77 -13.58 -12.95 -9.20
#